data_a0f9b1e695efd1def6132152c204063b
#
_entry.id   a0f9b1e695efd1def6132152c204063b
#
_cell.length_a   1.000
_cell.length_b   1.000
_cell.length_c   1.000
_cell.angle_alpha   90.00
_cell.angle_beta   90.00
_cell.angle_gamma   90.00
#
_symmetry.space_group_name_H-M   'P 1'
#
loop_
_entity.id
_entity.type
_entity.pdbx_description
1 polymer ?
#
loop_
_entity_poly.entity_id
_entity_poly.type
_entity_poly.pdbx_seq_one_letter_code
_entity_poly.pdbx_strand_id
1 'polypeptide(L)'
;MNFMKKKFSKNVKTILDILQDEVNGDVQAALRKITRDYTMTWVDTGLNGKQLFPTTKRNTKKELEEVYPIRGRQYDIKNIAEGDNVVMVELVESYLNPKTKKVYRTPLVLVLEIKNGKIRTGRHYLDPAISRKYLTKKQIEKAYKNNKGSLLVIK
;
A
#
# COMPACT_ATOMS: atom_id res chain seq x y z
N MET A 1 -6.16 22.55 20.27
CA MET A 1 -6.82 21.22 20.15
C MET A 1 -5.73 20.16 20.15
N ASN A 2 -5.51 19.48 21.29
CA ASN A 2 -4.43 18.51 21.44
C ASN A 2 -4.75 17.25 20.62
N PHE A 3 -4.07 17.06 19.49
CA PHE A 3 -4.06 15.76 18.82
C PHE A 3 -3.29 14.79 19.73
N MET A 4 -4.01 13.99 20.51
CA MET A 4 -3.43 12.83 21.16
C MET A 4 -2.77 12.00 20.04
N LYS A 5 -1.44 11.88 20.08
CA LYS A 5 -0.68 11.01 19.15
C LYS A 5 -1.27 9.60 19.28
N LYS A 6 -2.02 9.17 18.29
CA LYS A 6 -2.60 7.81 18.25
C LYS A 6 -1.46 6.82 18.38
N LYS A 7 -1.43 6.07 19.47
CA LYS A 7 -0.38 5.09 19.73
C LYS A 7 -0.69 3.85 18.90
N PHE A 8 0.01 3.68 17.80
CA PHE A 8 -0.11 2.48 16.97
C PHE A 8 0.53 1.27 17.65
N SER A 9 -0.06 0.09 17.44
CA SER A 9 0.52 -1.18 17.86
C SER A 9 1.85 -1.46 17.14
N LYS A 10 2.58 -2.47 17.60
CA LYS A 10 3.81 -2.93 16.93
C LYS A 10 3.52 -3.43 15.51
N ASN A 11 2.42 -4.16 15.30
CA ASN A 11 2.04 -4.68 14.00
C ASN A 11 1.73 -3.55 13.01
N VAL A 12 0.90 -2.59 13.43
CA VAL A 12 0.59 -1.41 12.61
C VAL A 12 1.85 -0.63 12.25
N LYS A 13 2.76 -0.43 13.22
CA LYS A 13 4.04 0.24 12.95
C LYS A 13 4.86 -0.49 11.90
N THR A 14 4.98 -1.83 12.00
CA THR A 14 5.70 -2.64 11.00
C THR A 14 5.18 -2.37 9.59
N ILE A 15 3.86 -2.24 9.43
CA ILE A 15 3.25 -1.96 8.12
C ILE A 15 3.52 -0.53 7.65
N LEU A 16 3.35 0.45 8.54
CA LEU A 16 3.64 1.85 8.19
C LEU A 16 5.11 2.04 7.82
N ASP A 17 6.01 1.35 8.50
CA ASP A 17 7.44 1.39 8.23
C ASP A 17 7.80 0.76 6.87
N ILE A 18 7.13 -0.35 6.46
CA ILE A 18 7.38 -0.92 5.12
C ILE A 18 6.85 0.00 4.01
N LEU A 19 5.70 0.64 4.21
CA LEU A 19 5.19 1.63 3.25
C LEU A 19 6.13 2.85 3.15
N GLN A 20 6.75 3.25 4.26
CA GLN A 20 7.77 4.32 4.25
C GLN A 20 9.05 3.88 3.52
N ASP A 21 9.51 2.63 3.72
CA ASP A 21 10.64 2.08 2.98
C ASP A 21 10.38 2.08 1.46
N GLU A 22 9.15 1.76 1.06
CA GLU A 22 8.73 1.79 -0.35
C GLU A 22 8.76 3.22 -0.90
N VAL A 23 8.29 4.19 -0.16
CA VAL A 23 8.38 5.62 -0.55
C VAL A 23 9.82 6.07 -0.68
N ASN A 24 10.69 5.62 0.22
CA ASN A 24 12.11 5.94 0.22
C ASN A 24 12.91 5.17 -0.85
N GLY A 25 12.32 4.13 -1.46
CA GLY A 25 13.02 3.25 -2.39
C GLY A 25 14.01 2.29 -1.72
N ASP A 26 13.88 2.06 -0.40
CA ASP A 26 14.76 1.14 0.33
C ASP A 26 14.24 -0.30 0.27
N VAL A 27 14.54 -0.96 -0.85
CA VAL A 27 14.15 -2.36 -1.09
C VAL A 27 14.64 -3.29 0.02
N GLN A 28 15.86 -3.10 0.50
CA GLN A 28 16.45 -3.98 1.50
C GLN A 28 15.76 -3.81 2.87
N ALA A 29 15.40 -2.60 3.26
CA ALA A 29 14.64 -2.36 4.48
C ALA A 29 13.26 -2.99 4.41
N ALA A 30 12.55 -2.84 3.30
CA ALA A 30 11.26 -3.48 3.05
C ALA A 30 11.36 -5.02 3.15
N LEU A 31 12.35 -5.63 2.48
CA LEU A 31 12.56 -7.09 2.48
C LEU A 31 12.90 -7.66 3.87
N ARG A 32 13.49 -6.88 4.76
CA ARG A 32 13.74 -7.31 6.15
C ARG A 32 12.45 -7.42 6.98
N LYS A 33 11.40 -6.71 6.59
CA LYS A 33 10.10 -6.66 7.28
C LYS A 33 9.11 -7.73 6.81
N ILE A 34 9.49 -8.56 5.84
CA ILE A 34 8.69 -9.70 5.39
C ILE A 34 9.36 -11.03 5.75
N THR A 35 8.56 -12.09 5.94
CA THR A 35 9.08 -13.42 6.29
C THR A 35 9.73 -14.11 5.08
N ARG A 36 10.46 -15.21 5.33
CA ARG A 36 11.06 -16.01 4.25
C ARG A 36 9.99 -16.65 3.36
N ASP A 37 8.88 -17.07 3.95
CA ASP A 37 7.73 -17.71 3.30
C ASP A 37 6.64 -16.69 2.88
N TYR A 38 7.01 -15.42 2.75
CA TYR A 38 6.11 -14.35 2.35
C TYR A 38 5.44 -14.59 0.99
N THR A 39 4.14 -14.27 0.94
CA THR A 39 3.37 -14.23 -0.30
C THR A 39 2.51 -12.97 -0.36
N MET A 40 2.33 -12.42 -1.56
CA MET A 40 1.39 -11.35 -1.86
C MET A 40 0.45 -11.79 -2.98
N THR A 41 -0.83 -11.52 -2.83
CA THR A 41 -1.83 -11.77 -3.85
C THR A 41 -2.52 -10.47 -4.24
N TRP A 42 -2.51 -10.13 -5.52
CA TRP A 42 -3.37 -9.10 -6.08
C TRP A 42 -4.74 -9.71 -6.38
N VAL A 43 -5.76 -9.22 -5.70
CA VAL A 43 -7.14 -9.71 -5.87
C VAL A 43 -7.84 -8.84 -6.90
N ASP A 44 -7.41 -8.99 -8.14
CA ASP A 44 -7.98 -8.33 -9.31
C ASP A 44 -7.76 -9.18 -10.57
N THR A 45 -8.31 -8.76 -11.68
CA THR A 45 -8.15 -9.45 -12.98
C THR A 45 -6.92 -8.96 -13.75
N GLY A 46 -6.16 -8.01 -13.19
CA GLY A 46 -5.06 -7.35 -13.89
C GLY A 46 -5.51 -6.53 -15.09
N LEU A 47 -4.57 -5.82 -15.69
CA LEU A 47 -4.84 -4.92 -16.83
C LEU A 47 -5.21 -5.67 -18.11
N ASN A 48 -4.86 -6.94 -18.22
CA ASN A 48 -5.07 -7.79 -19.39
C ASN A 48 -6.07 -8.92 -19.13
N GLY A 49 -6.90 -8.81 -18.09
CA GLY A 49 -7.86 -9.83 -17.69
C GLY A 49 -7.21 -11.11 -17.10
N LYS A 50 -5.91 -11.10 -16.86
CA LYS A 50 -5.20 -12.21 -16.21
C LYS A 50 -5.19 -12.01 -14.72
N GLN A 51 -5.64 -13.02 -13.98
CA GLN A 51 -5.57 -13.03 -12.54
C GLN A 51 -4.10 -13.03 -12.08
N LEU A 52 -3.78 -12.20 -11.10
CA LEU A 52 -2.45 -12.17 -10.48
C LEU A 52 -2.41 -13.16 -9.33
N PHE A 53 -1.57 -14.18 -9.46
CA PHE A 53 -1.37 -15.21 -8.44
C PHE A 53 -0.39 -14.75 -7.35
N PRO A 54 -0.36 -15.44 -6.19
CA PRO A 54 0.57 -15.09 -5.13
C PRO A 54 2.01 -15.00 -5.63
N THR A 55 2.66 -13.89 -5.31
CA THR A 55 4.09 -13.73 -5.52
C THR A 55 4.86 -14.11 -4.26
N THR A 56 6.07 -14.61 -4.42
CA THR A 56 6.97 -14.98 -3.33
C THR A 56 7.90 -13.82 -2.99
N LYS A 57 8.61 -13.93 -1.85
CA LYS A 57 9.63 -12.93 -1.46
C LYS A 57 10.68 -12.67 -2.56
N ARG A 58 11.08 -13.70 -3.30
CA ARG A 58 12.05 -13.56 -4.41
C ARG A 58 11.49 -12.69 -5.54
N ASN A 59 10.25 -12.94 -5.93
CA ASN A 59 9.58 -12.15 -6.97
C ASN A 59 9.28 -10.75 -6.49
N THR A 60 8.86 -10.60 -5.22
CA THR A 60 8.65 -9.29 -4.59
C THR A 60 9.89 -8.42 -4.66
N LYS A 61 11.10 -8.95 -4.43
CA LYS A 61 12.33 -8.18 -4.59
C LYS A 61 12.43 -7.57 -5.98
N LYS A 62 12.22 -8.39 -7.04
CA LYS A 62 12.28 -7.92 -8.43
C LYS A 62 11.21 -6.85 -8.69
N GLU A 63 9.98 -7.08 -8.24
CA GLU A 63 8.88 -6.12 -8.40
C GLU A 63 9.18 -4.78 -7.72
N LEU A 64 9.71 -4.82 -6.50
CA LEU A 64 10.09 -3.61 -5.78
C LEU A 64 11.23 -2.85 -6.50
N GLU A 65 12.24 -3.56 -7.02
CA GLU A 65 13.33 -2.96 -7.81
C GLU A 65 12.81 -2.30 -9.10
N GLU A 66 11.72 -2.82 -9.68
CA GLU A 66 11.09 -2.24 -10.86
C GLU A 66 10.22 -1.00 -10.56
N VAL A 67 9.56 -0.97 -9.40
CA VAL A 67 8.59 0.10 -9.06
C VAL A 67 9.20 1.22 -8.21
N TYR A 68 10.25 0.99 -7.45
CA TYR A 68 10.88 2.01 -6.61
C TYR A 68 11.50 3.19 -7.37
N PRO A 69 12.03 3.02 -8.60
CA PRO A 69 12.46 4.15 -9.40
C PRO A 69 11.33 5.12 -9.78
N ILE A 70 10.06 4.73 -9.60
CA ILE A 70 8.91 5.58 -9.90
C ILE A 70 8.80 6.66 -8.82
N ARG A 71 9.09 7.90 -9.21
CA ARG A 71 9.08 9.05 -8.31
C ARG A 71 7.66 9.44 -7.87
N GLY A 72 7.61 10.14 -6.73
CA GLY A 72 6.37 10.73 -6.22
C GLY A 72 5.41 9.69 -5.62
N ARG A 73 5.92 8.53 -5.19
CA ARG A 73 5.11 7.57 -4.45
C ARG A 73 4.66 8.17 -3.13
N GLN A 74 3.38 7.98 -2.85
CA GLN A 74 2.76 8.46 -1.62
C GLN A 74 1.62 7.52 -1.25
N TYR A 75 1.45 7.30 0.04
CA TYR A 75 0.33 6.58 0.62
C TYR A 75 -0.49 7.50 1.50
N ASP A 76 -1.74 7.71 1.12
CA ASP A 76 -2.71 8.49 1.87
C ASP A 76 -3.61 7.52 2.64
N ILE A 77 -3.25 7.25 3.91
CA ILE A 77 -3.92 6.28 4.77
C ILE A 77 -5.26 6.84 5.23
N LYS A 78 -6.34 6.13 4.94
CA LYS A 78 -7.71 6.51 5.31
C LYS A 78 -8.15 5.84 6.61
N ASN A 79 -8.00 4.52 6.68
CA ASN A 79 -8.39 3.74 7.85
C ASN A 79 -7.38 2.63 8.12
N ILE A 80 -7.28 2.23 9.39
CA ILE A 80 -6.54 1.06 9.84
C ILE A 80 -7.44 0.30 10.80
N ALA A 81 -7.63 -0.99 10.54
CA ALA A 81 -8.25 -1.95 11.43
C ALA A 81 -7.24 -3.05 11.77
N GLU A 82 -7.23 -3.49 13.02
CA GLU A 82 -6.31 -4.52 13.51
C GLU A 82 -7.10 -5.60 14.27
N GLY A 83 -6.85 -6.85 13.94
CA GLY A 83 -7.21 -8.04 14.71
C GLY A 83 -5.95 -8.66 15.32
N ASP A 84 -6.03 -9.92 15.77
CA ASP A 84 -4.93 -10.57 16.50
C ASP A 84 -3.61 -10.57 15.74
N ASN A 85 -3.61 -11.05 14.50
CA ASN A 85 -2.43 -11.11 13.64
C ASN A 85 -2.67 -10.52 12.25
N VAL A 86 -3.77 -9.81 12.06
CA VAL A 86 -4.16 -9.21 10.77
C VAL A 86 -4.31 -7.72 10.91
N VAL A 87 -3.73 -6.98 10.00
CA VAL A 87 -3.93 -5.55 9.87
C VAL A 87 -4.52 -5.25 8.49
N MET A 88 -5.60 -4.50 8.47
CA MET A 88 -6.21 -3.97 7.25
C MET A 88 -5.92 -2.49 7.15
N VAL A 89 -5.46 -2.06 5.98
CA VAL A 89 -5.16 -0.65 5.72
C VAL A 89 -5.92 -0.22 4.48
N GLU A 90 -6.87 0.69 4.65
CA GLU A 90 -7.50 1.40 3.54
C GLU A 90 -6.67 2.64 3.22
N LEU A 91 -6.26 2.77 1.96
CA LEU A 91 -5.39 3.86 1.54
C LEU A 91 -5.63 4.26 0.08
N VAL A 92 -5.08 5.41 -0.29
CA VAL A 92 -4.93 5.80 -1.69
C VAL A 92 -3.44 5.83 -2.00
N GLU A 93 -3.00 4.93 -2.86
CA GLU A 93 -1.66 4.96 -3.42
C GLU A 93 -1.59 5.97 -4.55
N SER A 94 -0.53 6.77 -4.58
CA SER A 94 -0.27 7.72 -5.66
C SER A 94 1.18 7.60 -6.12
N TYR A 95 1.40 7.70 -7.43
CA TYR A 95 2.74 7.78 -8.03
C TYR A 95 2.68 8.34 -9.45
N LEU A 96 3.81 8.86 -9.91
CA LEU A 96 3.92 9.48 -11.23
C LEU A 96 4.03 8.39 -12.33
N ASN A 97 3.17 8.47 -13.34
CA ASN A 97 3.38 7.68 -14.55
C ASN A 97 4.61 8.24 -15.31
N PRO A 98 5.69 7.46 -15.48
CA PRO A 98 6.93 7.96 -16.07
C PRO A 98 6.77 8.37 -17.53
N LYS A 99 5.81 7.79 -18.26
CA LYS A 99 5.57 8.09 -19.69
C LYS A 99 4.69 9.31 -19.87
N THR A 100 3.55 9.35 -19.21
CA THR A 100 2.53 10.41 -19.41
C THR A 100 2.71 11.61 -18.49
N LYS A 101 3.55 11.49 -17.45
CA LYS A 101 3.74 12.50 -16.39
C LYS A 101 2.46 12.81 -15.58
N LYS A 102 1.42 12.00 -15.76
CA LYS A 102 0.19 12.08 -14.97
C LYS A 102 0.34 11.27 -13.69
N VAL A 103 -0.36 11.67 -12.63
CA VAL A 103 -0.32 10.96 -11.35
C VAL A 103 -1.41 9.89 -11.31
N TYR A 104 -1.02 8.64 -11.16
CA TYR A 104 -1.93 7.58 -10.76
C TYR A 104 -2.41 7.84 -9.33
N ARG A 105 -3.69 7.57 -9.08
CA ARG A 105 -4.28 7.54 -7.73
C ARG A 105 -5.23 6.36 -7.66
N THR A 106 -4.89 5.40 -6.84
CA THR A 106 -5.61 4.14 -6.74
C THR A 106 -6.06 3.91 -5.30
N PRO A 107 -7.37 4.02 -5.02
CA PRO A 107 -7.94 3.53 -3.76
C PRO A 107 -7.78 2.02 -3.68
N LEU A 108 -7.34 1.53 -2.53
CA LEU A 108 -7.13 0.11 -2.31
C LEU A 108 -7.22 -0.27 -0.83
N VAL A 109 -7.35 -1.56 -0.57
CA VAL A 109 -7.24 -2.15 0.76
C VAL A 109 -6.14 -3.20 0.77
N LEU A 110 -5.22 -3.07 1.71
CA LEU A 110 -4.26 -4.11 2.05
C LEU A 110 -4.80 -4.92 3.22
N VAL A 111 -4.74 -6.25 3.11
CA VAL A 111 -4.98 -7.17 4.22
C VAL A 111 -3.69 -7.93 4.46
N LEU A 112 -3.05 -7.70 5.62
CA LEU A 112 -1.70 -8.14 5.90
C LEU A 112 -1.68 -9.00 7.16
N GLU A 113 -1.17 -10.23 7.05
CA GLU A 113 -0.97 -11.14 8.18
C GLU A 113 0.44 -11.00 8.72
N ILE A 114 0.54 -10.81 10.04
CA ILE A 114 1.79 -10.62 10.75
C ILE A 114 2.17 -11.91 11.49
N LYS A 115 3.43 -12.31 11.32
CA LYS A 115 4.03 -13.42 12.09
C LYS A 115 5.37 -12.96 12.65
N ASN A 116 5.52 -13.01 13.97
CA ASN A 116 6.76 -12.62 14.66
C ASN A 116 7.25 -11.22 14.27
N GLY A 117 6.33 -10.25 14.18
CA GLY A 117 6.63 -8.85 13.83
C GLY A 117 7.02 -8.61 12.37
N LYS A 118 6.79 -9.58 11.47
CA LYS A 118 7.02 -9.46 10.03
C LYS A 118 5.77 -9.82 9.26
N ILE A 119 5.60 -9.25 8.08
CA ILE A 119 4.49 -9.60 7.18
C ILE A 119 4.75 -10.97 6.59
N ARG A 120 3.80 -11.89 6.77
CA ARG A 120 3.85 -13.24 6.21
C ARG A 120 3.05 -13.37 4.92
N THR A 121 1.82 -12.84 4.92
CA THR A 121 0.98 -12.84 3.72
C THR A 121 0.37 -11.47 3.54
N GLY A 122 0.12 -11.11 2.29
CA GLY A 122 -0.61 -9.91 1.92
C GLY A 122 -1.63 -10.19 0.84
N ARG A 123 -2.74 -9.47 0.89
CA ARG A 123 -3.74 -9.39 -0.17
C ARG A 123 -3.99 -7.93 -0.51
N HIS A 124 -3.99 -7.64 -1.77
CA HIS A 124 -4.13 -6.30 -2.34
C HIS A 124 -5.43 -6.22 -3.14
N TYR A 125 -6.42 -5.54 -2.59
CA TYR A 125 -7.73 -5.38 -3.22
C TYR A 125 -7.84 -4.02 -3.88
N LEU A 126 -7.92 -3.99 -5.19
CA LEU A 126 -8.04 -2.76 -5.97
C LEU A 126 -8.82 -2.99 -7.27
N ASP A 127 -9.28 -1.90 -7.87
CA ASP A 127 -9.70 -1.88 -9.27
C ASP A 127 -8.62 -1.20 -10.12
N PRO A 128 -7.85 -1.96 -10.92
CA PRO A 128 -6.79 -1.40 -11.74
C PRO A 128 -7.29 -0.42 -12.82
N ALA A 129 -8.57 -0.46 -13.16
CA ALA A 129 -9.16 0.46 -14.12
C ALA A 129 -9.24 1.89 -13.57
N ILE A 130 -9.38 2.06 -12.26
CA ILE A 130 -9.42 3.39 -11.61
C ILE A 130 -8.11 4.14 -11.81
N SER A 131 -6.97 3.47 -11.70
CA SER A 131 -5.65 4.09 -11.87
C SER A 131 -5.51 4.81 -13.22
N ARG A 132 -6.06 4.22 -14.27
CA ARG A 132 -6.01 4.76 -15.64
C ARG A 132 -6.89 5.99 -15.86
N LYS A 133 -7.83 6.26 -14.96
CA LYS A 133 -8.68 7.46 -15.02
C LYS A 133 -7.95 8.73 -14.59
N TYR A 134 -6.76 8.59 -13.98
CA TYR A 134 -5.95 9.72 -13.50
C TYR A 134 -6.76 10.72 -12.65
N LEU A 135 -7.57 10.20 -11.74
CA LEU A 135 -8.45 11.02 -10.90
C LEU A 135 -7.63 12.03 -10.10
N THR A 136 -8.17 13.22 -9.97
CA THR A 136 -7.58 14.28 -9.12
C THR A 136 -7.78 13.94 -7.64
N LYS A 137 -6.96 14.53 -6.78
CA LYS A 137 -7.12 14.41 -5.33
C LYS A 137 -8.55 14.78 -4.90
N LYS A 138 -9.12 15.87 -5.42
CA LYS A 138 -10.48 16.33 -5.14
C LYS A 138 -11.55 15.29 -5.51
N GLN A 139 -11.38 14.60 -6.64
CA GLN A 139 -12.32 13.54 -7.06
C GLN A 139 -12.27 12.34 -6.13
N ILE A 140 -11.06 11.92 -5.71
CA ILE A 140 -10.88 10.85 -4.73
C ILE A 140 -11.49 11.26 -3.38
N GLU A 141 -11.18 12.45 -2.87
CA GLU A 141 -11.71 12.95 -1.59
C GLU A 141 -13.23 13.02 -1.58
N LYS A 142 -13.85 13.33 -2.73
CA LYS A 142 -15.33 13.33 -2.87
C LYS A 142 -15.95 11.95 -2.64
N ALA A 143 -15.24 10.86 -2.96
CA ALA A 143 -15.70 9.49 -2.70
C ALA A 143 -15.67 9.15 -1.21
N TYR A 144 -14.85 9.81 -0.41
CA TYR A 144 -14.70 9.63 1.04
C TYR A 144 -15.48 10.69 1.84
N LYS A 145 -16.70 11.04 1.42
CA LYS A 145 -17.52 12.16 1.95
C LYS A 145 -17.63 12.23 3.48
N ASN A 146 -17.65 11.09 4.13
CA ASN A 146 -17.82 10.98 5.58
C ASN A 146 -16.49 10.83 6.32
N ASN A 147 -15.36 10.87 5.61
CA ASN A 147 -14.04 10.76 6.19
C ASN A 147 -13.47 12.16 6.44
N LYS A 148 -13.12 12.46 7.67
CA LYS A 148 -12.55 13.75 8.10
C LYS A 148 -11.11 14.01 7.59
N GLY A 149 -10.75 13.45 6.45
CA GLY A 149 -9.42 13.53 5.85
C GLY A 149 -8.60 12.25 6.05
N SER A 150 -7.30 12.37 5.83
CA SER A 150 -6.38 11.25 5.98
C SER A 150 -6.02 11.02 7.44
N LEU A 151 -5.93 9.78 7.86
CA LEU A 151 -5.41 9.39 9.17
C LEU A 151 -3.93 9.81 9.28
N LEU A 152 -3.17 9.53 8.21
CA LEU A 152 -1.81 10.02 8.01
C LEU A 152 -1.42 9.94 6.54
N VAL A 153 -0.36 10.65 6.14
CA VAL A 153 0.20 10.61 4.79
C VAL A 153 1.68 10.23 4.89
N ILE A 154 2.07 9.18 4.16
CA ILE A 154 3.45 8.71 3.99
C ILE A 154 3.94 9.22 2.63
N LYS A 155 5.04 10.02 2.64
CA LYS A 155 5.61 10.63 1.44
C LYS A 155 7.11 10.89 1.62
#